data_864aef211edc6c56ed4069735485eeeb
#
_entry.id   864aef211edc6c56ed4069735485eeeb
#
_cell.length_a   1.000
_cell.length_b   1.000
_cell.length_c   1.000
_cell.angle_alpha   90.00
_cell.angle_beta   90.00
_cell.angle_gamma   90.00
#
_symmetry.space_group_name_H-M   'P 1'
#
loop_
_entity.id
_entity.type
_entity.pdbx_description
1 polymer ?
#
loop_
_entity_poly.entity_id
_entity_poly.type
_entity_poly.pdbx_seq_one_letter_code
_entity_poly.pdbx_strand_id
1 'polypeptide(L)'
;FYSPLTNKLELLGTDTRRQTNLDGILHLPAPQQMEVLKYLGVKTIEAGHIACTVKESLLEQIFELGEKFVKVTQEEYPPGIIGPFALQSSFKPGPPKEEAIVFDISLRVQGSPGTRFTPYSGYLYRENCFLKRKFFLLSLYLSRILSFLP
;
A
#
# COMPACT_ATOMS: atom_id res chain seq x y z
N PHE A 1 0.70 8.88 2.62
CA PHE A 1 0.33 10.17 2.05
C PHE A 1 1.50 11.12 2.06
N TYR A 2 1.77 11.76 0.96
CA TYR A 2 2.80 12.81 0.88
C TYR A 2 2.20 14.12 0.41
N SER A 3 2.59 15.21 1.08
CA SER A 3 2.21 16.57 0.70
C SER A 3 3.47 17.39 0.39
N PRO A 4 3.68 17.79 -0.86
CA PRO A 4 4.81 18.64 -1.24
C PRO A 4 4.72 20.05 -0.62
N LEU A 5 3.49 20.51 -0.29
CA LEU A 5 3.29 21.81 0.33
C LEU A 5 3.86 21.90 1.75
N THR A 6 3.81 20.80 2.48
CA THR A 6 4.30 20.70 3.86
C THR A 6 5.59 19.89 3.98
N ASN A 7 6.02 19.28 2.88
CA ASN A 7 7.10 18.29 2.81
C ASN A 7 6.95 17.18 3.86
N LYS A 8 5.70 16.71 4.04
CA LYS A 8 5.38 15.77 5.10
C LYS A 8 4.87 14.45 4.53
N LEU A 9 5.49 13.38 5.00
CA LEU A 9 5.03 12.01 4.78
C LEU A 9 4.23 11.53 6.00
N GLU A 10 3.06 10.95 5.75
CA GLU A 10 2.17 10.43 6.79
C GLU A 10 1.75 8.99 6.47
N LEU A 11 1.80 8.12 7.48
CA LEU A 11 1.22 6.79 7.40
C LEU A 11 -0.30 6.89 7.64
N LEU A 12 -1.10 6.52 6.65
CA LEU A 12 -2.57 6.59 6.74
C LEU A 12 -3.18 5.37 7.41
N GLY A 13 -2.50 4.24 7.36
CA GLY A 13 -2.92 3.00 7.96
C GLY A 13 -2.21 1.82 7.31
N THR A 14 -2.39 0.67 7.93
CA THR A 14 -1.86 -0.61 7.45
C THR A 14 -2.97 -1.62 7.34
N ASP A 15 -2.90 -2.46 6.32
CA ASP A 15 -3.80 -3.57 6.13
C ASP A 15 -3.05 -4.81 5.65
N THR A 16 -3.67 -5.96 5.81
CA THR A 16 -3.19 -7.21 5.25
C THR A 16 -4.22 -7.77 4.29
N ARG A 17 -3.74 -8.49 3.29
CA ARG A 17 -4.56 -9.23 2.35
C ARG A 17 -4.20 -10.70 2.38
N ARG A 18 -5.19 -11.56 2.48
CA ARG A 18 -5.01 -13.00 2.34
C ARG A 18 -5.50 -13.41 0.97
N GLN A 19 -4.67 -14.15 0.26
CA GLN A 19 -4.99 -14.69 -1.05
C GLN A 19 -4.79 -16.20 -1.04
N THR A 20 -5.61 -16.89 -1.84
CA THR A 20 -5.38 -18.30 -2.16
C THR A 20 -4.06 -18.47 -2.91
N ASN A 21 -3.36 -19.58 -2.69
CA ASN A 21 -2.21 -19.98 -3.49
C ASN A 21 -2.58 -21.04 -4.54
N LEU A 22 -3.89 -21.35 -4.65
CA LEU A 22 -4.37 -22.42 -5.52
C LEU A 22 -4.05 -22.15 -6.99
N ASP A 23 -4.30 -20.94 -7.47
CA ASP A 23 -4.04 -20.59 -8.86
C ASP A 23 -2.55 -20.74 -9.22
N GLY A 24 -1.65 -20.29 -8.33
CA GLY A 24 -0.22 -20.45 -8.51
C GLY A 24 0.20 -21.93 -8.61
N ILE A 25 -0.39 -22.78 -7.78
CA ILE A 25 -0.13 -24.22 -7.79
C ILE A 25 -0.68 -24.85 -9.07
N LEU A 26 -1.90 -24.52 -9.48
CA LEU A 26 -2.55 -25.09 -10.65
C LEU A 26 -1.89 -24.70 -11.99
N HIS A 27 -1.14 -23.60 -12.03
CA HIS A 27 -0.35 -23.21 -13.20
C HIS A 27 0.93 -24.04 -13.38
N LEU A 28 1.33 -24.81 -12.38
CA LEU A 28 2.50 -25.66 -12.47
C LEU A 28 2.15 -26.99 -13.17
N PRO A 29 3.07 -27.61 -13.92
CA PRO A 29 2.92 -29.00 -14.37
C PRO A 29 2.73 -29.97 -13.20
N ALA A 30 1.94 -31.03 -13.41
CA ALA A 30 1.56 -31.96 -12.34
C ALA A 30 2.73 -32.50 -11.48
N PRO A 31 3.91 -32.88 -12.03
CA PRO A 31 5.04 -33.30 -11.22
C PRO A 31 5.54 -32.19 -10.27
N GLN A 32 5.52 -30.93 -10.74
CA GLN A 32 5.94 -29.78 -9.92
C GLN A 32 4.90 -29.45 -8.84
N GLN A 33 3.61 -29.60 -9.15
CA GLN A 33 2.56 -29.47 -8.14
C GLN A 33 2.77 -30.45 -6.99
N MET A 34 3.06 -31.70 -7.28
CA MET A 34 3.31 -32.74 -6.28
C MET A 34 4.55 -32.43 -5.43
N GLU A 35 5.57 -31.84 -6.02
CA GLU A 35 6.78 -31.43 -5.28
C GLU A 35 6.49 -30.25 -4.36
N VAL A 36 5.83 -29.21 -4.87
CA VAL A 36 5.50 -28.01 -4.09
C VAL A 36 4.57 -28.33 -2.93
N LEU A 37 3.61 -29.23 -3.13
CA LEU A 37 2.64 -29.63 -2.11
C LEU A 37 3.27 -30.38 -0.92
N LYS A 38 4.49 -30.88 -1.04
CA LYS A 38 5.23 -31.46 0.10
C LYS A 38 5.63 -30.38 1.12
N TYR A 39 5.80 -29.15 0.67
CA TYR A 39 6.29 -28.04 1.49
C TYR A 39 5.24 -26.97 1.76
N LEU A 40 4.30 -26.77 0.83
CA LEU A 40 3.26 -25.76 0.91
C LEU A 40 1.87 -26.40 0.97
N GLY A 41 1.17 -26.16 2.05
CA GLY A 41 -0.25 -26.53 2.12
C GLY A 41 -1.09 -25.64 1.19
N VAL A 42 -2.14 -26.22 0.60
CA VAL A 42 -3.14 -25.46 -0.17
C VAL A 42 -3.89 -24.51 0.76
N LYS A 43 -3.93 -23.24 0.39
CA LYS A 43 -4.70 -22.20 1.06
C LYS A 43 -5.83 -21.76 0.13
N THR A 44 -7.05 -22.03 0.53
CA THR A 44 -8.26 -21.71 -0.25
C THR A 44 -8.99 -20.47 0.25
N ILE A 45 -8.59 -19.93 1.42
CA ILE A 45 -9.21 -18.75 1.98
C ILE A 45 -8.70 -17.52 1.25
N GLU A 46 -9.61 -16.78 0.65
CA GLU A 46 -9.36 -15.46 0.11
C GLU A 46 -10.12 -14.43 0.95
N ALA A 47 -9.39 -13.44 1.47
CA ALA A 47 -9.96 -12.31 2.18
C ALA A 47 -9.38 -11.04 1.60
N GLY A 48 -10.25 -10.05 1.37
CA GLY A 48 -9.83 -8.72 0.92
C GLY A 48 -8.99 -8.00 1.97
N HIS A 49 -9.03 -6.69 1.91
CA HIS A 49 -8.26 -5.86 2.84
C HIS A 49 -8.80 -5.98 4.27
N ILE A 50 -7.92 -6.33 5.19
CA ILE A 50 -8.21 -6.44 6.62
C ILE A 50 -7.30 -5.45 7.33
N ALA A 51 -7.88 -4.52 8.09
CA ALA A 51 -7.10 -3.60 8.92
C ALA A 51 -6.23 -4.38 9.90
N CYS A 52 -4.97 -4.04 9.97
CA CYS A 52 -4.02 -4.67 10.88
C CYS A 52 -3.06 -3.65 11.47
N THR A 53 -2.47 -4.01 12.60
CA THR A 53 -1.35 -3.28 13.18
C THR A 53 -0.05 -3.94 12.76
N VAL A 54 1.00 -3.12 12.66
CA VAL A 54 2.35 -3.57 12.34
C VAL A 54 3.21 -3.44 13.61
N LYS A 55 4.17 -4.33 13.78
CA LYS A 55 5.14 -4.24 14.88
C LYS A 55 5.89 -2.90 14.82
N GLU A 56 6.15 -2.30 15.96
CA GLU A 56 6.90 -1.04 16.05
C GLU A 56 8.26 -1.12 15.31
N SER A 57 8.97 -2.23 15.46
CA SER A 57 10.26 -2.47 14.79
C SER A 57 10.19 -2.46 13.25
N LEU A 58 9.01 -2.60 12.67
CA LEU A 58 8.78 -2.53 11.23
C LEU A 58 8.27 -1.17 10.78
N LEU A 59 7.76 -0.33 11.69
CA LEU A 59 7.27 1.01 11.34
C LEU A 59 8.38 1.90 10.81
N GLU A 60 9.56 1.85 11.40
CA GLU A 60 10.73 2.61 10.92
C GLU A 60 11.07 2.23 9.48
N GLN A 61 11.14 0.94 9.18
CA GLN A 61 11.39 0.44 7.82
C GLN A 61 10.30 0.89 6.83
N ILE A 62 9.04 0.92 7.26
CA ILE A 62 7.92 1.38 6.42
C ILE A 62 8.07 2.87 6.08
N PHE A 63 8.46 3.70 7.06
CA PHE A 63 8.73 5.10 6.83
C PHE A 63 9.94 5.33 5.92
N GLU A 64 11.05 4.63 6.15
CA GLU A 64 12.23 4.67 5.28
C GLU A 64 11.91 4.31 3.83
N LEU A 65 11.10 3.27 3.61
CA LEU A 65 10.65 2.88 2.28
C LEU A 65 9.75 3.95 1.64
N GLY A 66 8.86 4.55 2.43
CA GLY A 66 8.01 5.65 1.98
C GLY A 66 8.81 6.89 1.60
N GLU A 67 9.77 7.29 2.42
CA GLU A 67 10.68 8.42 2.15
C GLU A 67 11.54 8.18 0.92
N LYS A 68 12.10 6.98 0.79
CA LYS A 68 12.87 6.57 -0.39
C LYS A 68 12.02 6.66 -1.66
N PHE A 69 10.77 6.18 -1.60
CA PHE A 69 9.87 6.27 -2.74
C PHE A 69 9.56 7.72 -3.10
N VAL A 70 9.23 8.58 -2.14
CA VAL A 70 8.99 10.02 -2.37
C VAL A 70 10.20 10.66 -3.02
N LYS A 71 11.42 10.43 -2.49
CA LYS A 71 12.67 10.99 -3.00
C LYS A 71 12.91 10.56 -4.45
N VAL A 72 12.82 9.28 -4.75
CA VAL A 72 13.01 8.76 -6.13
C VAL A 72 11.99 9.37 -7.09
N THR A 73 10.73 9.51 -6.68
CA THR A 73 9.72 10.12 -7.56
C THR A 73 9.97 11.62 -7.79
N GLN A 74 10.55 12.33 -6.83
CA GLN A 74 10.93 13.73 -7.00
C GLN A 74 12.13 13.90 -7.95
N GLU A 75 13.08 12.98 -7.91
CA GLU A 75 14.27 12.98 -8.76
C GLU A 75 13.94 12.63 -10.21
N GLU A 76 13.12 11.58 -10.43
CA GLU A 76 12.83 11.04 -11.75
C GLU A 76 11.65 11.75 -12.45
N TYR A 77 10.66 12.20 -11.69
CA TYR A 77 9.41 12.78 -12.20
C TYR A 77 8.99 14.02 -11.41
N PRO A 78 9.71 15.14 -11.50
CA PRO A 78 9.34 16.37 -10.78
C PRO A 78 7.89 16.81 -11.08
N PRO A 79 7.09 17.20 -10.09
CA PRO A 79 7.42 17.44 -8.69
C PRO A 79 7.37 16.21 -7.78
N GLY A 80 7.32 14.99 -8.31
CA GLY A 80 7.21 13.76 -7.56
C GLY A 80 5.76 13.38 -7.23
N ILE A 81 5.62 12.37 -6.38
CA ILE A 81 4.30 11.93 -5.92
C ILE A 81 3.59 13.03 -5.12
N ILE A 82 2.30 13.19 -5.35
CA ILE A 82 1.42 14.09 -4.59
C ILE A 82 0.20 13.30 -4.15
N GLY A 83 -0.01 13.23 -2.84
CA GLY A 83 -1.20 12.62 -2.28
C GLY A 83 -1.00 11.18 -1.80
N PRO A 84 -2.07 10.35 -1.85
CA PRO A 84 -2.05 9.01 -1.31
C PRO A 84 -1.38 8.02 -2.27
N PHE A 85 -0.62 7.10 -1.70
CA PHE A 85 -0.07 5.94 -2.37
C PHE A 85 -0.02 4.76 -1.40
N ALA A 86 0.13 3.56 -1.92
CA ALA A 86 0.32 2.37 -1.10
C ALA A 86 1.54 1.58 -1.58
N LEU A 87 2.32 1.12 -0.62
CA LEU A 87 3.41 0.19 -0.82
C LEU A 87 2.93 -1.21 -0.46
N GLN A 88 2.76 -2.07 -1.45
CA GLN A 88 2.44 -3.47 -1.22
C GLN A 88 3.73 -4.20 -0.90
N SER A 89 3.78 -4.81 0.28
CA SER A 89 4.98 -5.42 0.80
C SER A 89 4.72 -6.76 1.44
N SER A 90 5.74 -7.59 1.46
CA SER A 90 5.82 -8.79 2.27
C SER A 90 6.97 -8.66 3.28
N PHE A 91 6.84 -9.35 4.40
CA PHE A 91 7.90 -9.39 5.40
C PHE A 91 8.66 -10.70 5.27
N LYS A 92 9.96 -10.60 4.97
CA LYS A 92 10.87 -11.71 5.00
C LYS A 92 11.28 -11.97 6.46
N PRO A 93 11.04 -13.16 7.01
CA PRO A 93 11.44 -13.44 8.38
C PRO A 93 12.99 -13.47 8.52
N GLY A 94 13.48 -12.99 9.69
CA GLY A 94 14.91 -13.14 10.03
C GLY A 94 15.33 -14.58 10.31
N PRO A 95 16.59 -14.90 10.66
CA PRO A 95 17.62 -14.00 11.13
C PRO A 95 18.39 -13.22 10.06
N PRO A 96 19.02 -12.06 10.36
CA PRO A 96 19.12 -11.47 11.71
C PRO A 96 17.89 -10.65 12.13
N LYS A 97 17.08 -10.11 11.21
CA LYS A 97 15.84 -9.37 11.51
C LYS A 97 14.84 -9.50 10.38
N GLU A 98 13.58 -9.24 10.68
CA GLU A 98 12.54 -9.10 9.66
C GLU A 98 12.86 -7.95 8.72
N GLU A 99 12.59 -8.14 7.43
CA GLU A 99 12.82 -7.14 6.39
C GLU A 99 11.55 -6.94 5.57
N ALA A 100 11.17 -5.68 5.37
CA ALA A 100 10.06 -5.32 4.51
C ALA A 100 10.52 -5.26 3.05
N ILE A 101 9.89 -6.04 2.19
CA ILE A 101 10.17 -6.07 0.75
C ILE A 101 8.95 -5.56 -0.01
N VAL A 102 9.11 -4.41 -0.67
CA VAL A 102 8.06 -3.86 -1.54
C VAL A 102 8.13 -4.54 -2.90
N PHE A 103 6.99 -5.02 -3.39
CA PHE A 103 6.87 -5.67 -4.68
C PHE A 103 5.89 -4.98 -5.64
N ASP A 104 5.02 -4.08 -5.12
CA ASP A 104 4.10 -3.31 -5.94
C ASP A 104 3.80 -1.96 -5.29
N ILE A 105 3.53 -0.95 -6.12
CA ILE A 105 3.19 0.41 -5.67
C ILE A 105 1.94 0.86 -6.40
N SER A 106 0.95 1.28 -5.63
CA SER A 106 -0.31 1.81 -6.16
C SER A 106 -0.46 3.30 -5.86
N LEU A 107 -0.59 4.11 -6.92
CA LEU A 107 -0.69 5.57 -6.85
C LEU A 107 -2.16 6.04 -6.74
N ARG A 108 -2.87 5.55 -5.75
CA ARG A 108 -4.30 5.85 -5.52
C ARG A 108 -4.68 5.72 -4.06
N VAL A 109 -5.86 6.22 -3.72
CA VAL A 109 -6.50 5.87 -2.45
C VAL A 109 -6.82 4.39 -2.44
N GLN A 110 -6.35 3.68 -1.44
CA GLN A 110 -6.61 2.27 -1.26
C GLN A 110 -8.00 2.02 -0.68
N GLY A 111 -8.59 0.87 -1.03
CA GLY A 111 -9.85 0.41 -0.46
C GLY A 111 -9.73 -0.16 0.96
N SER A 112 -8.63 0.11 1.64
CA SER A 112 -8.38 -0.42 2.98
C SER A 112 -9.34 0.17 4.02
N PRO A 113 -9.98 -0.65 4.85
CA PRO A 113 -10.87 -0.17 5.91
C PRO A 113 -10.13 0.53 7.05
N GLY A 114 -8.83 0.30 7.20
CA GLY A 114 -7.99 0.90 8.24
C GLY A 114 -7.39 2.26 7.91
N THR A 115 -7.67 2.81 6.72
CA THR A 115 -7.09 4.10 6.32
C THR A 115 -7.87 5.29 6.88
N ARG A 116 -7.20 6.45 6.95
CA ARG A 116 -7.83 7.72 7.33
C ARG A 116 -8.99 8.16 6.42
N PHE A 117 -9.18 7.51 5.28
CA PHE A 117 -10.27 7.81 4.34
C PHE A 117 -11.52 6.98 4.58
N THR A 118 -11.53 6.09 5.55
CA THR A 118 -12.73 5.35 5.93
C THR A 118 -13.71 6.24 6.71
N PRO A 119 -15.00 5.87 6.77
CA PRO A 119 -15.99 6.59 7.58
C PRO A 119 -15.58 6.78 9.04
N TYR A 120 -14.86 5.81 9.61
CA TYR A 120 -14.35 5.86 10.98
C TYR A 120 -13.34 6.98 11.21
N SER A 121 -12.55 7.33 10.21
CA SER A 121 -11.60 8.42 10.32
C SER A 121 -12.27 9.79 10.52
N GLY A 122 -13.52 9.94 10.14
CA GLY A 122 -14.30 11.16 10.37
C GLY A 122 -14.53 11.46 11.86
N TYR A 123 -14.52 10.43 12.73
CA TYR A 123 -14.64 10.61 14.17
C TYR A 123 -13.34 11.11 14.80
N LEU A 124 -12.21 10.64 14.32
CA LEU A 124 -10.89 11.02 14.84
C LEU A 124 -10.44 12.40 14.33
N TYR A 125 -10.94 12.84 13.19
CA TYR A 125 -10.46 14.04 12.49
C TYR A 125 -11.60 14.99 12.11
N ARG A 126 -12.56 15.19 13.01
CA ARG A 126 -13.71 16.10 12.75
C ARG A 126 -13.28 17.49 12.30
N GLU A 127 -12.17 17.99 12.81
CA GLU A 127 -11.62 19.29 12.45
C GLU A 127 -11.01 19.33 11.03
N ASN A 128 -10.61 18.19 10.48
CA ASN A 128 -10.00 18.06 9.16
C ASN A 128 -10.97 17.58 8.06
N CYS A 129 -12.28 17.68 8.27
CA CYS A 129 -13.29 17.30 7.27
C CYS A 129 -13.16 18.10 5.95
N PHE A 130 -12.52 19.26 5.98
CA PHE A 130 -12.18 20.07 4.81
C PHE A 130 -11.15 19.42 3.88
N LEU A 131 -10.25 18.58 4.41
CA LEU A 131 -9.28 17.84 3.59
C LEU A 131 -9.96 16.83 2.66
N LYS A 132 -11.03 16.17 3.09
CA LYS A 132 -11.78 15.22 2.24
C LYS A 132 -12.35 15.88 0.98
N ARG A 133 -12.91 17.08 1.08
CA ARG A 133 -13.46 17.81 -0.07
C ARG A 133 -12.35 18.31 -1.02
N LYS A 134 -11.26 18.83 -0.48
CA LYS A 134 -10.12 19.26 -1.30
C LYS A 134 -9.44 18.10 -2.01
N PHE A 135 -9.34 16.94 -1.36
CA PHE A 135 -8.73 15.75 -1.96
C PHE A 135 -9.55 15.17 -3.11
N PHE A 136 -10.85 15.06 -2.92
CA PHE A 136 -11.73 14.58 -3.99
C PHE A 136 -11.72 15.54 -5.20
N LEU A 137 -11.69 16.83 -4.96
CA LEU A 137 -11.56 17.85 -6.01
C LEU A 137 -10.18 17.85 -6.67
N LEU A 138 -9.10 17.62 -5.90
CA LEU A 138 -7.74 17.56 -6.45
C LEU A 138 -7.53 16.28 -7.30
N SER A 139 -8.06 15.15 -6.87
CA SER A 139 -8.07 13.90 -7.64
C SER A 139 -8.85 14.05 -8.95
N LEU A 140 -10.01 14.72 -8.92
CA LEU A 140 -10.78 15.03 -10.11
C LEU A 140 -10.07 16.06 -11.02
N TYR A 141 -9.35 17.00 -10.45
CA TYR A 141 -8.58 18.00 -11.20
C TYR A 141 -7.36 17.38 -11.89
N LEU A 142 -6.65 16.51 -11.19
CA LEU A 142 -5.52 15.75 -11.75
C LEU A 142 -5.96 14.77 -12.84
N SER A 143 -7.09 14.08 -12.67
CA SER A 143 -7.62 13.20 -13.73
C SER A 143 -8.02 13.98 -14.98
N ARG A 144 -8.51 15.22 -14.83
CA ARG A 144 -8.79 16.12 -15.97
C ARG A 144 -7.53 16.64 -16.64
N ILE A 145 -6.48 16.97 -15.88
CA ILE A 145 -5.21 17.44 -16.47
C ILE A 145 -4.53 16.31 -17.24
N LEU A 146 -4.55 15.07 -16.71
CA LEU A 146 -4.00 13.91 -17.40
C LEU A 146 -4.76 13.51 -18.67
N SER A 147 -6.04 13.85 -18.79
CA SER A 147 -6.82 13.61 -20.01
C SER A 147 -6.58 14.66 -21.14
N PHE A 148 -5.83 15.72 -20.86
CA PHE A 148 -5.49 16.78 -21.81
C PHE A 148 -4.00 16.78 -22.24
N LEU A 149 -3.21 15.83 -21.75
CA LEU A 149 -1.84 15.62 -22.24
C LEU A 149 -1.88 14.69 -23.45
N PRO A 150 -1.29 15.10 -24.59
CA PRO A 150 -1.27 14.33 -25.83
C PRO A 150 -0.50 13.03 -25.72
#